data_c33b4bd2725ef4f854b1c595085e8e71
#
_entry.id   c33b4bd2725ef4f854b1c595085e8e71
#
_cell.length_a   1.000
_cell.length_b   1.000
_cell.length_c   1.000
_cell.angle_alpha   90.00
_cell.angle_beta   90.00
_cell.angle_gamma   90.00
#
_symmetry.space_group_name_H-M   'P 1'
#
loop_
_entity.id
_entity.type
_entity.pdbx_description
1 polymer ?
#
loop_
_entity_poly.entity_id
_entity_poly.type
_entity_poly.pdbx_seq_one_letter_code
_entity_poly.pdbx_strand_id
1 'polypeptide(L)'
;GQTGYRDNSMVIVSPDKQYVWDFYQTDVDGKKAKAIKKWDLSSDGIAQPWPSPYDITNPKVGNCRVTPVPLLSGLVTYAEVKAGHIEHALHFAYGGIEGGQPLGMNSSVYPCNTSNSGIYDNQWSPWLGHRFQLDPTLDINDTSTTGPWGGALSAGEKIIAKALQEYGMIYVENSGPRDLSIYIENVEFDATRSWS
;
A
#
# COMPACT_ATOMS: atom_id res chain seq x y z
N GLY A 1 -10.70 11.91 -22.98
CA GLY A 1 -10.12 12.06 -21.67
C GLY A 1 -10.72 11.04 -20.71
N GLN A 2 -9.94 10.11 -20.17
CA GLN A 2 -10.43 9.22 -19.14
C GLN A 2 -10.57 10.03 -17.85
N THR A 3 -11.79 10.33 -17.47
CA THR A 3 -12.18 10.81 -16.14
C THR A 3 -12.25 9.60 -15.19
N GLY A 4 -11.17 8.81 -15.11
CA GLY A 4 -11.03 7.81 -14.07
C GLY A 4 -10.67 8.53 -12.78
N TYR A 5 -11.42 8.31 -11.73
CA TYR A 5 -11.03 8.70 -10.37
C TYR A 5 -9.69 8.04 -10.06
N ARG A 6 -8.60 8.77 -10.21
CA ARG A 6 -7.30 8.36 -9.69
C ARG A 6 -7.29 8.72 -8.22
N ASP A 7 -6.83 7.81 -7.39
CA ASP A 7 -6.69 8.07 -5.95
C ASP A 7 -5.72 9.21 -5.64
N ASN A 8 -4.82 9.54 -6.59
CA ASN A 8 -3.87 10.65 -6.51
C ASN A 8 -3.34 10.82 -5.08
N SER A 9 -2.84 9.71 -4.52
CA SER A 9 -2.25 9.72 -3.19
C SER A 9 -0.90 10.40 -3.21
N MET A 10 -0.61 11.18 -2.17
CA MET A 10 0.67 11.86 -2.00
C MET A 10 1.15 11.68 -0.56
N VAL A 11 2.45 11.59 -0.39
CA VAL A 11 3.11 11.53 0.92
C VAL A 11 4.09 12.69 1.04
N ILE A 12 4.05 13.40 2.15
CA ILE A 12 5.02 14.44 2.48
C ILE A 12 5.65 14.11 3.83
N VAL A 13 6.98 14.03 3.85
CA VAL A 13 7.78 13.84 5.08
C VAL A 13 8.29 15.19 5.54
N SER A 14 8.20 15.49 6.85
CA SER A 14 8.75 16.72 7.43
C SER A 14 10.27 16.77 7.27
N PRO A 15 10.87 17.97 7.15
CA PRO A 15 12.34 18.11 7.02
C PRO A 15 13.12 17.50 8.18
N ASP A 16 12.56 17.53 9.38
CA ASP A 16 13.13 16.94 10.61
C ASP A 16 12.85 15.44 10.74
N LYS A 17 12.10 14.85 9.77
CA LYS A 17 11.69 13.45 9.74
C LYS A 17 10.91 12.98 10.98
N GLN A 18 10.24 13.90 11.68
CA GLN A 18 9.40 13.54 12.83
C GLN A 18 7.97 13.19 12.41
N TYR A 19 7.51 13.74 11.30
CA TYR A 19 6.13 13.57 10.86
C TYR A 19 6.05 13.19 9.38
N VAL A 20 4.98 12.47 9.05
CA VAL A 20 4.56 12.24 7.68
C VAL A 20 3.10 12.60 7.51
N TRP A 21 2.75 13.16 6.37
CA TRP A 21 1.37 13.42 5.98
C TRP A 21 1.02 12.58 4.77
N ASP A 22 -0.07 11.87 4.88
CA ASP A 22 -0.73 11.19 3.77
C ASP A 22 -1.85 12.05 3.24
N PHE A 23 -1.96 12.14 1.93
CA PHE A 23 -3.02 12.86 1.22
C PHE A 23 -3.76 11.91 0.28
N TYR A 24 -5.07 12.08 0.18
CA TYR A 24 -5.93 11.30 -0.70
C TYR A 24 -6.72 12.21 -1.63
N GLN A 25 -6.85 11.80 -2.90
CA GLN A 25 -7.45 12.59 -3.98
C GLN A 25 -6.89 14.01 -4.03
N THR A 26 -5.59 14.07 -4.22
CA THR A 26 -4.84 15.32 -4.26
C THR A 26 -4.98 16.00 -5.62
N ASP A 27 -5.33 17.28 -5.58
CA ASP A 27 -5.23 18.22 -6.69
C ASP A 27 -4.03 19.14 -6.42
N VAL A 28 -2.91 18.86 -7.08
CA VAL A 28 -1.64 19.57 -6.87
C VAL A 28 -1.75 21.02 -7.34
N ASP A 29 -2.39 21.24 -8.47
CA ASP A 29 -2.55 22.59 -9.05
C ASP A 29 -3.47 23.46 -8.20
N GLY A 30 -4.58 22.88 -7.73
CA GLY A 30 -5.50 23.53 -6.82
C GLY A 30 -5.05 23.53 -5.36
N LYS A 31 -3.95 22.87 -5.03
CA LYS A 31 -3.43 22.72 -3.65
C LYS A 31 -4.49 22.22 -2.68
N LYS A 32 -5.22 21.18 -3.08
CA LYS A 32 -6.33 20.60 -2.32
C LYS A 32 -6.15 19.10 -2.19
N ALA A 33 -6.71 18.54 -1.14
CA ALA A 33 -6.89 17.10 -0.96
C ALA A 33 -8.24 16.83 -0.30
N LYS A 34 -8.85 15.69 -0.62
CA LYS A 34 -10.11 15.27 0.00
C LYS A 34 -9.93 14.82 1.44
N ALA A 35 -8.80 14.16 1.73
CA ALA A 35 -8.43 13.76 3.08
C ALA A 35 -6.94 13.98 3.30
N ILE A 36 -6.57 14.30 4.55
CA ILE A 36 -5.19 14.48 5.00
C ILE A 36 -5.06 13.79 6.36
N LYS A 37 -4.04 12.95 6.51
CA LYS A 37 -3.70 12.32 7.78
C LYS A 37 -2.25 12.63 8.14
N LYS A 38 -2.04 13.09 9.38
CA LYS A 38 -0.71 13.28 9.96
C LYS A 38 -0.35 12.09 10.84
N TRP A 39 0.87 11.61 10.70
CA TRP A 39 1.44 10.54 11.50
C TRP A 39 2.70 11.05 12.20
N ASP A 40 2.89 10.61 13.44
CA ASP A 40 4.12 10.81 14.20
C ASP A 40 5.03 9.61 13.94
N LEU A 41 6.21 9.85 13.36
CA LEU A 41 7.16 8.79 13.02
C LEU A 41 7.90 8.21 14.24
N SER A 42 7.75 8.83 15.42
CA SER A 42 8.22 8.25 16.69
C SER A 42 7.23 7.26 17.30
N SER A 43 6.00 7.20 16.76
CA SER A 43 4.95 6.27 17.21
C SER A 43 5.05 4.93 16.49
N ASP A 44 4.25 3.97 16.93
CA ASP A 44 4.08 2.67 16.29
C ASP A 44 3.34 2.73 14.93
N GLY A 45 2.95 3.92 14.48
CA GLY A 45 2.22 4.13 13.22
C GLY A 45 0.78 3.64 13.23
N ILE A 46 0.26 3.22 14.39
CA ILE A 46 -1.10 2.75 14.52
C ILE A 46 -2.03 3.90 14.88
N ALA A 47 -3.02 4.14 14.05
CA ALA A 47 -4.06 5.08 14.43
C ALA A 47 -4.87 4.53 15.59
N GLN A 48 -5.17 5.40 16.56
CA GLN A 48 -6.09 5.03 17.64
C GLN A 48 -7.43 4.56 17.07
N PRO A 49 -8.06 3.54 17.67
CA PRO A 49 -9.36 3.06 17.23
C PRO A 49 -10.37 4.20 17.19
N TRP A 50 -11.16 4.21 16.18
CA TRP A 50 -12.16 5.24 15.95
C TRP A 50 -13.43 5.00 16.74
N PRO A 51 -14.06 6.06 17.27
CA PRO A 51 -15.42 5.97 17.77
C PRO A 51 -16.44 5.73 16.64
N SER A 52 -16.12 6.09 15.39
CA SER A 52 -16.93 5.79 14.21
C SER A 52 -16.10 5.91 12.92
N PRO A 53 -16.16 4.94 12.01
CA PRO A 53 -15.49 5.02 10.70
C PRO A 53 -16.09 6.09 9.77
N TYR A 54 -17.18 6.72 10.16
CA TYR A 54 -17.93 7.71 9.37
C TYR A 54 -18.01 9.10 9.97
N ASP A 55 -17.25 9.38 11.03
CA ASP A 55 -17.22 10.74 11.60
C ASP A 55 -16.36 11.66 10.74
N ILE A 56 -16.94 12.11 9.63
CA ILE A 56 -16.34 13.09 8.72
C ILE A 56 -16.21 14.49 9.34
N THR A 57 -16.76 14.70 10.53
CA THR A 57 -16.73 16.01 11.20
C THR A 57 -15.45 16.23 11.98
N ASN A 58 -14.68 15.18 12.25
CA ASN A 58 -13.40 15.28 12.94
C ASN A 58 -12.25 15.35 11.94
N PRO A 59 -11.65 16.53 11.69
CA PRO A 59 -10.55 16.68 10.74
C PRO A 59 -9.26 15.93 11.13
N LYS A 60 -9.19 15.39 12.35
CA LYS A 60 -8.07 14.56 12.81
C LYS A 60 -8.17 13.12 12.34
N VAL A 61 -9.21 12.76 11.61
CA VAL A 61 -9.65 11.39 11.45
C VAL A 61 -9.94 11.02 9.99
N GLY A 62 -9.42 11.75 9.02
CA GLY A 62 -9.46 11.33 7.63
C GLY A 62 -8.53 10.12 7.41
N ASN A 63 -9.07 9.00 6.95
CA ASN A 63 -8.23 7.94 6.41
C ASN A 63 -7.92 8.27 4.96
N CYS A 64 -6.65 8.20 4.60
CA CYS A 64 -6.23 8.34 3.21
C CYS A 64 -6.29 7.01 2.47
N ARG A 65 -6.67 5.95 3.16
CA ARG A 65 -6.96 4.60 2.62
C ARG A 65 -7.94 3.87 3.55
N VAL A 66 -8.37 2.69 3.16
CA VAL A 66 -9.32 1.88 3.95
C VAL A 66 -8.77 1.59 5.35
N THR A 67 -7.50 1.24 5.46
CA THR A 67 -6.86 1.01 6.76
C THR A 67 -6.09 2.24 7.24
N PRO A 68 -6.11 2.52 8.55
CA PRO A 68 -5.40 3.65 9.12
C PRO A 68 -3.92 3.29 9.41
N VAL A 69 -3.18 2.98 8.35
CA VAL A 69 -1.72 2.78 8.39
C VAL A 69 -1.04 3.80 7.49
N PRO A 70 0.17 4.30 7.83
CA PRO A 70 0.88 5.27 7.00
C PRO A 70 1.16 4.74 5.61
N LEU A 71 0.94 5.56 4.58
CA LEU A 71 1.30 5.21 3.20
C LEU A 71 2.79 4.89 3.07
N LEU A 72 3.63 5.66 3.77
CA LEU A 72 5.08 5.52 3.72
C LEU A 72 5.57 4.16 4.22
N SER A 73 4.90 3.55 5.20
CA SER A 73 5.42 2.36 5.88
C SER A 73 5.51 1.10 5.02
N GLY A 74 4.85 1.06 3.88
CA GLY A 74 4.93 -0.06 2.93
C GLY A 74 5.14 0.38 1.48
N LEU A 75 5.57 1.65 1.29
CA LEU A 75 5.86 2.22 -0.02
C LEU A 75 7.25 1.79 -0.50
N VAL A 76 7.33 1.17 -1.66
CA VAL A 76 8.60 0.95 -2.35
C VAL A 76 9.13 2.27 -2.87
N THR A 77 10.26 2.74 -2.36
CA THR A 77 10.86 3.99 -2.79
C THR A 77 11.91 3.79 -3.88
N TYR A 78 12.10 4.82 -4.69
CA TYR A 78 13.18 4.84 -5.69
C TYR A 78 14.56 4.67 -5.07
N ALA A 79 14.78 5.25 -3.89
CA ALA A 79 16.06 5.17 -3.19
C ALA A 79 16.39 3.72 -2.78
N GLU A 80 15.44 2.95 -2.30
CA GLU A 80 15.61 1.54 -1.92
C GLU A 80 15.94 0.67 -3.11
N VAL A 81 15.20 0.83 -4.22
CA VAL A 81 15.47 0.07 -5.44
C VAL A 81 16.85 0.40 -6.00
N LYS A 82 17.28 1.67 -5.96
CA LYS A 82 18.64 2.06 -6.35
C LYS A 82 19.73 1.55 -5.40
N ALA A 83 19.42 1.42 -4.11
CA ALA A 83 20.31 0.79 -3.13
C ALA A 83 20.38 -0.74 -3.29
N GLY A 84 19.45 -1.34 -4.02
CA GLY A 84 19.42 -2.78 -4.29
C GLY A 84 18.71 -3.61 -3.22
N HIS A 85 18.05 -2.99 -2.25
CA HIS A 85 17.35 -3.71 -1.17
C HIS A 85 16.22 -2.87 -0.57
N ILE A 86 15.22 -3.56 0.00
CA ILE A 86 14.09 -3.00 0.73
C ILE A 86 14.05 -3.71 2.08
N GLU A 87 14.03 -2.96 3.19
CA GLU A 87 14.14 -3.49 4.56
C GLU A 87 12.84 -3.38 5.35
N HIS A 88 11.70 -3.52 4.69
CA HIS A 88 10.37 -3.50 5.33
C HIS A 88 9.35 -4.33 4.55
N ALA A 89 8.25 -4.70 5.22
CA ALA A 89 7.11 -5.32 4.54
C ALA A 89 6.44 -4.33 3.58
N LEU A 90 6.06 -4.81 2.40
CA LEU A 90 5.36 -3.99 1.41
C LEU A 90 3.88 -3.85 1.79
N HIS A 91 3.23 -2.81 1.31
CA HIS A 91 1.78 -2.72 1.35
C HIS A 91 1.18 -3.10 0.01
N PHE A 92 0.03 -3.79 0.05
CA PHE A 92 -0.70 -4.11 -1.16
C PHE A 92 -2.20 -3.88 -1.03
N ALA A 93 -2.80 -3.61 -2.18
CA ALA A 93 -4.24 -3.58 -2.38
C ALA A 93 -4.67 -4.81 -3.17
N TYR A 94 -5.87 -5.35 -2.88
CA TYR A 94 -6.42 -6.51 -3.56
C TYR A 94 -7.92 -6.37 -3.79
N GLY A 95 -8.39 -6.73 -4.99
CA GLY A 95 -9.78 -6.54 -5.41
C GLY A 95 -10.68 -7.77 -5.34
N GLY A 96 -10.15 -8.92 -4.91
CA GLY A 96 -10.93 -10.16 -4.87
C GLY A 96 -11.10 -10.85 -6.23
N ILE A 97 -11.79 -12.00 -6.27
CA ILE A 97 -11.81 -12.89 -7.43
C ILE A 97 -12.98 -12.60 -8.36
N GLU A 98 -14.18 -12.30 -7.88
CA GLU A 98 -15.35 -12.02 -8.72
C GLU A 98 -16.33 -11.05 -8.07
N GLY A 99 -16.99 -10.23 -8.91
CA GLY A 99 -18.03 -9.30 -8.47
C GLY A 99 -17.54 -8.00 -7.85
N GLY A 100 -16.23 -7.73 -7.86
CA GLY A 100 -15.69 -6.44 -7.44
C GLY A 100 -15.75 -6.17 -5.94
N GLN A 101 -16.06 -7.16 -5.13
CA GLN A 101 -16.07 -7.03 -3.67
C GLN A 101 -14.82 -7.72 -3.10
N PRO A 102 -13.97 -6.97 -2.41
CA PRO A 102 -12.83 -7.56 -1.71
C PRO A 102 -13.31 -8.53 -0.65
N LEU A 103 -12.70 -9.67 -0.60
CA LEU A 103 -12.94 -10.68 0.40
C LEU A 103 -12.40 -10.17 1.75
N GLY A 104 -13.09 -10.42 2.86
CA GLY A 104 -12.58 -10.18 4.21
C GLY A 104 -12.60 -8.75 4.72
N MET A 105 -13.41 -7.87 4.14
CA MET A 105 -13.50 -6.46 4.56
C MET A 105 -14.10 -6.22 5.94
N ASN A 106 -14.72 -7.22 6.55
CA ASN A 106 -15.41 -7.06 7.85
C ASN A 106 -14.51 -7.22 9.06
N SER A 107 -13.27 -7.63 8.85
CA SER A 107 -12.35 -7.91 9.94
C SER A 107 -10.96 -7.39 9.63
N SER A 108 -10.26 -7.01 10.66
CA SER A 108 -8.87 -6.57 10.58
C SER A 108 -8.04 -7.23 11.66
N VAL A 109 -6.76 -7.41 11.36
CA VAL A 109 -5.73 -7.81 12.32
C VAL A 109 -4.62 -6.76 12.30
N TYR A 110 -3.86 -6.70 13.38
CA TYR A 110 -2.69 -5.82 13.47
C TYR A 110 -1.80 -5.95 12.22
N PRO A 111 -1.28 -4.84 11.63
CA PRO A 111 -1.34 -3.45 12.09
C PRO A 111 -2.63 -2.69 11.74
N CYS A 112 -3.57 -3.30 11.05
CA CYS A 112 -4.85 -2.69 10.73
C CYS A 112 -5.81 -2.83 11.90
N ASN A 113 -6.51 -1.75 12.25
CA ASN A 113 -7.43 -1.72 13.38
C ASN A 113 -8.86 -1.32 12.99
N THR A 114 -9.10 -1.11 11.71
CA THR A 114 -10.42 -0.87 11.16
C THR A 114 -10.63 -1.69 9.90
N SER A 115 -11.87 -2.05 9.64
CA SER A 115 -12.30 -2.71 8.43
C SER A 115 -13.32 -1.85 7.70
N ASN A 116 -13.39 -1.98 6.40
CA ASN A 116 -14.51 -1.46 5.64
C ASN A 116 -15.63 -2.51 5.68
N SER A 117 -16.86 -2.09 5.99
CA SER A 117 -18.02 -2.99 6.08
C SER A 117 -18.37 -3.55 4.70
N GLY A 118 -17.75 -4.63 4.30
CA GLY A 118 -18.12 -5.40 3.10
C GLY A 118 -19.23 -6.40 3.41
N ILE A 119 -20.02 -6.75 2.41
CA ILE A 119 -21.22 -7.58 2.54
C ILE A 119 -20.89 -9.09 2.53
N TYR A 120 -19.63 -9.45 2.29
CA TYR A 120 -19.21 -10.86 2.12
C TYR A 120 -18.12 -11.22 3.10
N ASP A 121 -18.52 -11.71 4.26
CA ASP A 121 -17.64 -12.41 5.18
C ASP A 121 -17.51 -13.87 4.72
N ASN A 122 -16.41 -14.17 4.05
CA ASN A 122 -16.06 -15.54 3.72
C ASN A 122 -14.92 -15.94 4.63
N GLN A 123 -15.08 -17.01 5.40
CA GLN A 123 -14.07 -17.53 6.32
C GLN A 123 -12.69 -17.82 5.69
N TRP A 124 -12.63 -17.88 4.35
CA TRP A 124 -11.42 -18.13 3.56
C TRP A 124 -10.76 -16.85 3.05
N SER A 125 -11.32 -15.69 3.35
CA SER A 125 -10.83 -14.42 2.83
C SER A 125 -9.75 -13.84 3.75
N PRO A 126 -8.68 -13.27 3.21
CA PRO A 126 -7.72 -12.56 4.03
C PRO A 126 -8.37 -11.30 4.62
N TRP A 127 -8.10 -11.04 5.89
CA TRP A 127 -8.50 -9.80 6.55
C TRP A 127 -7.47 -8.71 6.30
N LEU A 128 -7.90 -7.47 6.35
CA LEU A 128 -6.98 -6.34 6.34
C LEU A 128 -5.98 -6.46 7.49
N GLY A 129 -4.71 -6.25 7.19
CA GLY A 129 -3.60 -6.49 8.12
C GLY A 129 -2.93 -7.87 8.00
N HIS A 130 -3.57 -8.84 7.33
CA HIS A 130 -2.90 -10.12 7.10
C HIS A 130 -1.61 -9.91 6.30
N ARG A 131 -0.55 -10.58 6.76
CA ARG A 131 0.75 -10.59 6.10
C ARG A 131 0.90 -11.84 5.24
N PHE A 132 1.34 -11.63 4.03
CA PHE A 132 1.71 -12.68 3.08
C PHE A 132 3.21 -12.65 2.86
N GLN A 133 3.81 -13.79 2.65
CA GLN A 133 5.25 -13.91 2.44
C GLN A 133 5.49 -14.83 1.26
N LEU A 134 6.42 -14.44 0.40
CA LEU A 134 6.89 -15.33 -0.66
C LEU A 134 7.74 -16.44 -0.03
N ASP A 135 7.59 -17.66 -0.54
CA ASP A 135 8.36 -18.80 -0.04
C ASP A 135 9.87 -18.48 -0.11
N PRO A 136 10.58 -18.47 1.04
CA PRO A 136 11.99 -18.14 1.08
C PRO A 136 12.88 -19.17 0.36
N THR A 137 12.36 -20.36 0.08
CA THR A 137 13.11 -21.41 -0.64
C THR A 137 13.02 -21.29 -2.15
N LEU A 138 12.11 -20.41 -2.65
CA LEU A 138 12.01 -20.14 -4.07
C LEU A 138 13.28 -19.44 -4.58
N ASP A 139 13.95 -20.01 -5.58
CA ASP A 139 15.08 -19.35 -6.22
C ASP A 139 14.60 -18.25 -7.17
N ILE A 140 14.65 -17.01 -6.72
CA ILE A 140 14.27 -15.84 -7.53
C ILE A 140 15.27 -15.52 -8.65
N ASN A 141 16.39 -16.23 -8.74
CA ASN A 141 17.36 -16.13 -9.84
C ASN A 141 17.20 -17.21 -10.89
N ASP A 142 16.37 -18.20 -10.61
CA ASP A 142 16.09 -19.27 -11.58
C ASP A 142 15.41 -18.68 -12.83
N THR A 143 16.08 -18.76 -13.95
CA THR A 143 15.58 -18.28 -15.25
C THR A 143 14.51 -19.21 -15.86
N SER A 144 14.34 -20.42 -15.32
CA SER A 144 13.26 -21.33 -15.70
C SER A 144 11.94 -20.98 -15.00
N THR A 145 12.00 -20.25 -13.90
CA THR A 145 10.81 -19.69 -13.22
C THR A 145 10.28 -18.54 -14.07
N THR A 146 9.45 -18.87 -15.01
CA THR A 146 8.77 -17.84 -15.81
C THR A 146 7.68 -17.22 -14.95
N GLY A 147 7.77 -15.92 -14.69
CA GLY A 147 6.65 -15.16 -14.22
C GLY A 147 5.44 -15.31 -15.18
N PRO A 148 4.23 -14.85 -14.83
CA PRO A 148 3.03 -15.01 -15.66
C PRO A 148 3.19 -14.48 -17.09
N TRP A 149 4.22 -13.72 -17.36
CA TRP A 149 4.55 -13.15 -18.68
C TRP A 149 5.71 -13.84 -19.40
N GLY A 150 6.31 -14.87 -18.80
CA GLY A 150 7.46 -15.61 -19.33
C GLY A 150 8.75 -14.79 -19.29
N GLY A 151 9.80 -15.33 -18.69
CA GLY A 151 11.13 -14.74 -18.63
C GLY A 151 11.68 -14.63 -17.22
N ALA A 152 12.99 -14.38 -17.12
CA ALA A 152 13.67 -14.15 -15.86
C ALA A 152 13.21 -12.80 -15.23
N LEU A 153 13.17 -12.74 -13.91
CA LEU A 153 12.90 -11.51 -13.20
C LEU A 153 13.97 -10.46 -13.51
N SER A 154 13.55 -9.24 -13.78
CA SER A 154 14.43 -8.08 -13.88
C SER A 154 15.11 -7.76 -12.54
N ALA A 155 16.11 -6.89 -12.54
CA ALA A 155 16.78 -6.50 -11.30
C ALA A 155 15.83 -5.89 -10.28
N GLY A 156 14.91 -5.02 -10.69
CA GLY A 156 13.90 -4.41 -9.81
C GLY A 156 12.93 -5.45 -9.26
N GLU A 157 12.45 -6.37 -10.10
CA GLU A 157 11.55 -7.45 -9.65
C GLU A 157 12.22 -8.38 -8.64
N LYS A 158 13.52 -8.66 -8.80
CA LYS A 158 14.29 -9.45 -7.82
C LYS A 158 14.41 -8.75 -6.47
N ILE A 159 14.60 -7.42 -6.44
CA ILE A 159 14.62 -6.64 -5.21
C ILE A 159 13.28 -6.73 -4.50
N ILE A 160 12.17 -6.58 -5.21
CA ILE A 160 10.82 -6.74 -4.67
C ILE A 160 10.60 -8.18 -4.19
N ALA A 161 10.94 -9.19 -5.00
CA ALA A 161 10.79 -10.59 -4.62
C ALA A 161 11.60 -10.94 -3.37
N LYS A 162 12.80 -10.38 -3.22
CA LYS A 162 13.63 -10.55 -2.03
C LYS A 162 12.97 -9.94 -0.79
N ALA A 163 12.44 -8.73 -0.90
CA ALA A 163 11.68 -8.11 0.19
C ALA A 163 10.44 -8.94 0.57
N LEU A 164 9.75 -9.51 -0.42
CA LEU A 164 8.62 -10.41 -0.17
C LEU A 164 9.03 -11.71 0.53
N GLN A 165 10.25 -12.22 0.28
CA GLN A 165 10.79 -13.38 0.99
C GLN A 165 11.21 -13.06 2.43
N GLU A 166 11.75 -11.87 2.69
CA GLU A 166 12.29 -11.48 4.00
C GLU A 166 11.24 -10.85 4.89
N TYR A 167 10.48 -9.91 4.36
CA TYR A 167 9.53 -9.08 5.11
C TYR A 167 8.07 -9.36 4.74
N GLY A 168 7.80 -9.87 3.53
CA GLY A 168 6.44 -10.11 3.05
C GLY A 168 5.71 -8.83 2.65
N MET A 169 4.38 -8.94 2.53
CA MET A 169 3.49 -7.82 2.22
C MET A 169 2.24 -7.86 3.08
N ILE A 170 1.70 -6.69 3.42
CA ILE A 170 0.53 -6.52 4.30
C ILE A 170 -0.65 -6.02 3.46
N TYR A 171 -1.80 -6.68 3.62
CA TYR A 171 -3.05 -6.29 2.96
C TYR A 171 -3.64 -5.05 3.65
N VAL A 172 -3.67 -3.91 2.96
CA VAL A 172 -4.06 -2.63 3.57
C VAL A 172 -5.19 -1.89 2.86
N GLU A 173 -5.52 -2.28 1.62
CA GLU A 173 -6.47 -1.53 0.81
C GLU A 173 -7.18 -2.45 -0.19
N ASN A 174 -8.32 -1.99 -0.68
CA ASN A 174 -9.05 -2.64 -1.76
C ASN A 174 -8.62 -2.06 -3.11
N SER A 175 -8.60 -2.91 -4.13
CA SER A 175 -8.39 -2.50 -5.52
C SER A 175 -9.57 -2.86 -6.40
N GLY A 176 -9.46 -2.65 -7.70
CA GLY A 176 -10.42 -3.12 -8.69
C GLY A 176 -10.51 -4.65 -8.74
N PRO A 177 -11.57 -5.22 -9.34
CA PRO A 177 -11.76 -6.66 -9.43
C PRO A 177 -10.57 -7.36 -10.08
N ARG A 178 -10.10 -8.45 -9.47
CA ARG A 178 -8.97 -9.28 -9.93
C ARG A 178 -7.63 -8.53 -10.00
N ASP A 179 -7.51 -7.41 -9.32
CA ASP A 179 -6.30 -6.61 -9.30
C ASP A 179 -5.54 -6.81 -7.99
N LEU A 180 -4.22 -6.93 -8.08
CA LEU A 180 -3.29 -6.90 -6.96
C LEU A 180 -2.24 -5.85 -7.27
N SER A 181 -2.15 -4.84 -6.43
CA SER A 181 -1.26 -3.70 -6.64
C SER A 181 -0.40 -3.48 -5.40
N ILE A 182 0.91 -3.34 -5.57
CA ILE A 182 1.82 -2.83 -4.54
C ILE A 182 2.01 -1.33 -4.72
N TYR A 183 2.37 -0.66 -3.63
CA TYR A 183 2.58 0.79 -3.65
C TYR A 183 4.04 1.11 -3.97
N ILE A 184 4.25 1.87 -5.04
CA ILE A 184 5.56 2.28 -5.55
C ILE A 184 5.59 3.79 -5.70
N GLU A 185 6.71 4.43 -5.33
CA GLU A 185 6.94 5.86 -5.51
C GLU A 185 6.80 6.25 -6.99
N ASN A 186 5.99 7.27 -7.29
CA ASN A 186 5.90 7.81 -8.64
C ASN A 186 7.07 8.78 -8.90
N VAL A 187 7.92 8.45 -9.87
CA VAL A 187 9.09 9.23 -10.25
C VAL A 187 8.89 10.04 -11.54
N GLU A 188 7.69 9.99 -12.14
CA GLU A 188 7.40 10.68 -13.42
C GLU A 188 7.61 12.21 -13.34
N PHE A 189 7.51 12.79 -12.16
CA PHE A 189 7.68 14.22 -11.94
C PHE A 189 9.12 14.65 -11.67
N ASP A 190 10.07 13.71 -11.61
CA ASP A 190 11.49 13.98 -11.41
C ASP A 190 12.29 13.45 -12.60
N ALA A 191 12.66 14.34 -13.50
CA ALA A 191 13.41 13.99 -14.72
C ALA A 191 14.80 13.35 -14.44
N THR A 192 15.27 13.38 -13.20
CA THR A 192 16.54 12.77 -12.80
C THR A 192 16.37 11.32 -12.33
N ARG A 193 15.14 10.82 -12.23
CA ARG A 193 14.81 9.49 -11.75
C ARG A 193 14.09 8.67 -12.84
N SER A 194 14.43 7.42 -12.93
CA SER A 194 13.79 6.47 -13.85
C SER A 194 13.83 5.08 -13.23
N TRP A 195 12.76 4.32 -13.40
CA TRP A 195 12.67 2.90 -13.02
C TRP A 195 13.35 1.95 -14.03
N SER A 196 14.09 2.49 -15.00
CA SER A 196 14.82 1.71 -16.04
C SER A 196 16.00 0.92 -15.47
#